data_9f413f53bae067bcc9d013fb53cb6c29
#
_entry.id   9f413f53bae067bcc9d013fb53cb6c29
#
_cell.length_a   1.000
_cell.length_b   1.000
_cell.length_c   1.000
_cell.angle_alpha   90.00
_cell.angle_beta   90.00
_cell.angle_gamma   90.00
#
_symmetry.space_group_name_H-M   'P 1'
#
loop_
_entity.id
_entity.type
_entity.pdbx_description
1 polymer ?
#
loop_
_entity_poly.entity_id
_entity_poly.type
_entity_poly.pdbx_seq_one_letter_code
_entity_poly.pdbx_strand_id
1 'polypeptide(L)'
;EPQFIKKRETILAEGVADRIIGLYVLGNSTREISDWMEEYLGNRVSAETISAITDRVLPEIKAWRSRSLDSVYPIVWMDAIHYKVMDERGCAVTRAIYNVLALDSEGHKDLLGMYISKNEGANFWLNVLTDLQTRGVCDILIACVDGLKGFPDAIQSVFPDTIVQLCIFHQIRNSVKYCLLYTSDAADDKA
;
A
#
# COMPACT_ATOMS: atom_id res chain seq x y z
N GLU A 1 22.33 -42.16 3.73
CA GLU A 1 22.03 -42.14 5.19
C GLU A 1 20.98 -41.05 5.42
N PRO A 2 19.82 -41.37 6.03
CA PRO A 2 18.83 -40.33 6.33
C PRO A 2 19.41 -39.43 7.43
N GLN A 3 19.55 -38.14 7.13
CA GLN A 3 19.88 -37.15 8.15
C GLN A 3 18.67 -37.01 9.09
N PHE A 4 18.85 -37.36 10.35
CA PHE A 4 17.86 -37.20 11.40
C PHE A 4 17.65 -35.68 11.66
N ILE A 5 16.56 -35.15 11.20
CA ILE A 5 16.10 -33.81 11.58
C ILE A 5 15.66 -33.87 13.03
N LYS A 6 16.27 -33.07 13.91
CA LYS A 6 15.88 -32.97 15.31
C LYS A 6 14.42 -32.58 15.43
N LYS A 7 13.67 -33.32 16.25
CA LYS A 7 12.27 -33.07 16.58
C LYS A 7 12.13 -31.63 17.06
N ARG A 8 11.52 -30.72 16.24
CA ARG A 8 11.27 -29.29 16.42
C ARG A 8 12.16 -28.31 15.63
N GLU A 9 13.07 -28.75 14.77
CA GLU A 9 13.68 -27.87 13.79
C GLU A 9 12.87 -27.91 12.50
N THR A 10 12.12 -26.86 12.22
CA THR A 10 11.49 -26.65 10.91
C THR A 10 12.58 -26.08 9.99
N ILE A 11 13.47 -26.92 9.50
CA ILE A 11 14.39 -26.55 8.41
C ILE A 11 13.54 -26.61 7.13
N LEU A 12 12.98 -25.47 6.75
CA LEU A 12 12.42 -25.31 5.44
C LEU A 12 13.57 -25.38 4.42
N ALA A 13 13.41 -26.20 3.39
CA ALA A 13 14.39 -26.27 2.31
C ALA A 13 14.65 -24.86 1.75
N GLU A 14 15.91 -24.62 1.37
CA GLU A 14 16.34 -23.35 0.78
C GLU A 14 15.39 -22.96 -0.37
N GLY A 15 14.89 -21.74 -0.38
CA GLY A 15 13.91 -21.24 -1.37
C GLY A 15 12.43 -21.44 -1.02
N VAL A 16 12.07 -22.25 -0.02
CA VAL A 16 10.64 -22.40 0.38
C VAL A 16 10.15 -21.14 1.08
N ALA A 17 10.99 -20.49 1.90
CA ALA A 17 10.65 -19.23 2.53
C ALA A 17 10.34 -18.13 1.50
N ASP A 18 11.15 -18.03 0.44
CA ASP A 18 10.96 -17.06 -0.63
C ASP A 18 9.67 -17.32 -1.41
N ARG A 19 9.30 -18.58 -1.61
CA ARG A 19 8.02 -18.94 -2.23
C ARG A 19 6.82 -18.58 -1.36
N ILE A 20 6.92 -18.80 -0.03
CA ILE A 20 5.88 -18.38 0.93
C ILE A 20 5.71 -16.86 0.88
N ILE A 21 6.80 -16.10 0.89
CA ILE A 21 6.78 -14.64 0.76
C ILE A 21 6.16 -14.25 -0.58
N GLY A 22 6.57 -14.89 -1.68
CA GLY A 22 6.01 -14.62 -3.02
C GLY A 22 4.50 -14.86 -3.10
N LEU A 23 4.00 -15.96 -2.54
CA LEU A 23 2.57 -16.25 -2.48
C LEU A 23 1.81 -15.23 -1.62
N TYR A 24 2.40 -14.82 -0.50
CA TYR A 24 1.82 -13.80 0.37
C TYR A 24 1.72 -12.44 -0.33
N VAL A 25 2.76 -12.03 -1.06
CA VAL A 25 2.77 -10.79 -1.87
C VAL A 25 1.72 -10.83 -2.98
N LEU A 26 1.42 -12.00 -3.53
CA LEU A 26 0.34 -12.18 -4.51
C LEU A 26 -1.07 -12.13 -3.88
N GLY A 27 -1.18 -11.92 -2.56
CA GLY A 27 -2.44 -11.73 -1.87
C GLY A 27 -3.03 -13.00 -1.27
N ASN A 28 -2.31 -14.14 -1.29
CA ASN A 28 -2.79 -15.36 -0.67
C ASN A 28 -2.79 -15.24 0.86
N SER A 29 -3.85 -15.71 1.49
CA SER A 29 -3.94 -15.83 2.95
C SER A 29 -2.98 -16.91 3.49
N THR A 30 -2.64 -16.83 4.76
CA THR A 30 -1.82 -17.88 5.42
C THR A 30 -2.43 -19.27 5.31
N ARG A 31 -3.76 -19.37 5.24
CA ARG A 31 -4.47 -20.64 5.04
C ARG A 31 -4.27 -21.18 3.63
N GLU A 32 -4.46 -20.36 2.60
CA GLU A 32 -4.26 -20.76 1.21
C GLU A 32 -2.81 -21.16 0.95
N ILE A 33 -1.84 -20.43 1.54
CA ILE A 33 -0.42 -20.79 1.47
C ILE A 33 -0.18 -22.15 2.15
N SER A 34 -0.79 -22.41 3.31
CA SER A 34 -0.68 -23.69 4.02
C SER A 34 -1.24 -24.84 3.19
N ASP A 35 -2.41 -24.66 2.58
CA ASP A 35 -3.08 -25.65 1.72
C ASP A 35 -2.25 -25.88 0.45
N TRP A 36 -1.70 -24.85 -0.17
CA TRP A 36 -0.78 -24.97 -1.29
C TRP A 36 0.49 -25.76 -0.94
N MET A 37 1.08 -25.47 0.22
CA MET A 37 2.28 -26.20 0.70
C MET A 37 1.99 -27.70 0.92
N GLU A 38 0.81 -28.04 1.45
CA GLU A 38 0.39 -29.43 1.64
C GLU A 38 0.21 -30.14 0.28
N GLU A 39 -0.45 -29.47 -0.69
CA GLU A 39 -0.73 -30.05 -2.01
C GLU A 39 0.52 -30.29 -2.84
N TYR A 40 1.45 -29.31 -2.88
CA TYR A 40 2.60 -29.35 -3.80
C TYR A 40 3.89 -29.86 -3.17
N LEU A 41 4.06 -29.75 -1.86
CA LEU A 41 5.27 -30.19 -1.16
C LEU A 41 5.03 -31.32 -0.15
N GLY A 42 3.77 -31.76 0.00
CA GLY A 42 3.39 -32.84 0.90
C GLY A 42 3.54 -32.52 2.40
N ASN A 43 3.77 -31.25 2.74
CA ASN A 43 3.97 -30.80 4.13
C ASN A 43 3.13 -29.59 4.44
N ARG A 44 2.31 -29.68 5.48
CA ARG A 44 1.53 -28.56 5.98
C ARG A 44 2.38 -27.63 6.83
N VAL A 45 2.34 -26.34 6.51
CA VAL A 45 3.03 -25.32 7.29
C VAL A 45 1.99 -24.55 8.12
N SER A 46 2.25 -24.36 9.41
CA SER A 46 1.29 -23.66 10.28
C SER A 46 1.19 -22.18 9.92
N ALA A 47 0.04 -21.56 10.21
CA ALA A 47 -0.19 -20.14 9.99
C ALA A 47 0.83 -19.27 10.75
N GLU A 48 1.23 -19.68 11.96
CA GLU A 48 2.23 -18.99 12.76
C GLU A 48 3.62 -19.04 12.09
N THR A 49 3.98 -20.19 11.49
CA THR A 49 5.24 -20.32 10.75
C THR A 49 5.25 -19.45 9.50
N ILE A 50 4.13 -19.41 8.75
CA ILE A 50 3.98 -18.55 7.57
C ILE A 50 4.09 -17.09 8.00
N SER A 51 3.41 -16.68 9.07
CA SER A 51 3.49 -15.33 9.61
C SER A 51 4.92 -14.96 10.01
N ALA A 52 5.62 -15.82 10.71
CA ALA A 52 7.01 -15.58 11.10
C ALA A 52 7.96 -15.46 9.89
N ILE A 53 7.68 -16.18 8.79
CA ILE A 53 8.46 -16.08 7.55
C ILE A 53 8.16 -14.75 6.85
N THR A 54 6.89 -14.35 6.74
CA THR A 54 6.50 -13.08 6.11
C THR A 54 6.98 -11.88 6.90
N ASP A 55 7.10 -11.99 8.23
CA ASP A 55 7.67 -10.94 9.09
C ASP A 55 9.15 -10.65 8.79
N ARG A 56 9.86 -11.57 8.14
CA ARG A 56 11.28 -11.38 7.78
C ARG A 56 11.49 -10.22 6.79
N VAL A 57 10.47 -9.81 6.03
CA VAL A 57 10.54 -8.64 5.12
C VAL A 57 10.31 -7.30 5.83
N LEU A 58 9.85 -7.30 7.09
CA LEU A 58 9.58 -6.07 7.84
C LEU A 58 10.77 -5.11 7.97
N PRO A 59 12.03 -5.58 8.18
CA PRO A 59 13.19 -4.68 8.20
C PRO A 59 13.40 -3.97 6.87
N GLU A 60 13.21 -4.66 5.73
CA GLU A 60 13.33 -4.09 4.39
C GLU A 60 12.23 -3.05 4.13
N ILE A 61 10.98 -3.36 4.52
CA ILE A 61 9.87 -2.42 4.43
C ILE A 61 10.15 -1.17 5.28
N LYS A 62 10.70 -1.33 6.49
CA LYS A 62 11.07 -0.20 7.34
C LYS A 62 12.17 0.65 6.71
N ALA A 63 13.22 0.02 6.17
CA ALA A 63 14.30 0.71 5.47
C ALA A 63 13.78 1.46 4.23
N TRP A 64 12.91 0.82 3.44
CA TRP A 64 12.27 1.45 2.30
C TRP A 64 11.42 2.68 2.71
N ARG A 65 10.63 2.57 3.76
CA ARG A 65 9.78 3.67 4.27
C ARG A 65 10.59 4.86 4.79
N SER A 66 11.79 4.63 5.33
CA SER A 66 12.65 5.68 5.88
C SER A 66 13.74 6.15 4.91
N ARG A 67 13.75 5.66 3.66
CA ARG A 67 14.75 6.04 2.67
C ARG A 67 14.68 7.54 2.36
N SER A 68 15.81 8.12 2.01
CA SER A 68 15.86 9.46 1.45
C SER A 68 15.15 9.50 0.10
N LEU A 69 14.49 10.61 -0.17
CA LEU A 69 13.76 10.88 -1.41
C LEU A 69 14.49 11.97 -2.20
N ASP A 70 14.16 12.09 -3.47
CA ASP A 70 14.66 13.17 -4.30
C ASP A 70 14.11 14.52 -3.84
N SER A 71 14.87 15.57 -4.09
CA SER A 71 14.51 16.90 -3.64
C SER A 71 13.31 17.51 -4.38
N VAL A 72 13.07 17.10 -5.62
CA VAL A 72 12.00 17.66 -6.47
C VAL A 72 11.27 16.55 -7.20
N TYR A 73 9.93 16.60 -7.16
CA TYR A 73 9.07 15.72 -7.93
C TYR A 73 8.14 16.54 -8.85
N PRO A 74 8.20 16.33 -10.18
CA PRO A 74 7.33 17.00 -11.13
C PRO A 74 5.85 16.75 -10.89
N ILE A 75 5.47 15.52 -10.62
CA ILE A 75 4.07 15.14 -10.37
C ILE A 75 4.00 14.14 -9.21
N VAL A 76 3.09 14.40 -8.28
CA VAL A 76 2.78 13.48 -7.18
C VAL A 76 1.29 13.20 -7.16
N TRP A 77 0.92 11.92 -7.12
CA TRP A 77 -0.46 11.45 -6.94
C TRP A 77 -0.65 10.96 -5.51
N MET A 78 -1.69 11.41 -4.87
CA MET A 78 -2.08 11.00 -3.52
C MET A 78 -3.50 10.46 -3.56
N ASP A 79 -3.64 9.17 -3.28
CA ASP A 79 -4.91 8.45 -3.40
C ASP A 79 -5.05 7.39 -2.31
N ALA A 80 -6.27 6.99 -2.02
CA ALA A 80 -6.60 5.99 -1.02
C ALA A 80 -7.23 4.75 -1.64
N ILE A 81 -6.67 3.58 -1.28
CA ILE A 81 -7.28 2.29 -1.59
C ILE A 81 -8.01 1.79 -0.36
N HIS A 82 -9.32 1.56 -0.49
CA HIS A 82 -10.16 1.05 0.59
C HIS A 82 -10.24 -0.48 0.53
N TYR A 83 -10.09 -1.13 1.67
CA TYR A 83 -10.16 -2.59 1.80
C TYR A 83 -10.87 -2.98 3.09
N LYS A 84 -11.42 -4.20 3.11
CA LYS A 84 -12.10 -4.75 4.28
C LYS A 84 -11.18 -5.68 5.04
N VAL A 85 -11.11 -5.49 6.35
CA VAL A 85 -10.38 -6.37 7.27
C VAL A 85 -11.30 -6.77 8.41
N MET A 86 -11.03 -7.93 9.00
CA MET A 86 -11.67 -8.32 10.24
C MET A 86 -10.95 -7.62 11.40
N ASP A 87 -11.70 -6.97 12.28
CA ASP A 87 -11.17 -6.41 13.53
C ASP A 87 -10.98 -7.50 14.61
N GLU A 88 -10.43 -7.12 15.75
CA GLU A 88 -10.20 -8.03 16.88
C GLU A 88 -11.49 -8.67 17.44
N ARG A 89 -12.66 -8.11 17.10
CA ARG A 89 -14.00 -8.60 17.49
C ARG A 89 -14.63 -9.48 16.42
N GLY A 90 -13.91 -9.74 15.30
CA GLY A 90 -14.43 -10.50 14.18
C GLY A 90 -15.42 -9.72 13.30
N CYS A 91 -15.49 -8.40 13.42
CA CYS A 91 -16.33 -7.55 12.57
C CYS A 91 -15.55 -7.06 11.35
N ALA A 92 -16.21 -7.09 10.18
CA ALA A 92 -15.61 -6.53 8.96
C ALA A 92 -15.60 -4.99 9.04
N VAL A 93 -14.42 -4.41 9.07
CA VAL A 93 -14.22 -2.95 9.06
C VAL A 93 -13.50 -2.52 7.81
N THR A 94 -13.89 -1.37 7.26
CA THR A 94 -13.18 -0.77 6.13
C THR A 94 -11.96 -0.02 6.65
N ARG A 95 -10.82 -0.25 6.01
CA ARG A 95 -9.56 0.48 6.23
C ARG A 95 -9.13 1.11 4.92
N ALA A 96 -8.29 2.12 5.00
CA ALA A 96 -7.68 2.74 3.84
C ALA A 96 -6.16 2.67 3.91
N ILE A 97 -5.54 2.37 2.77
CA ILE A 97 -4.11 2.56 2.54
C ILE A 97 -3.98 3.78 1.63
N TYR A 98 -3.26 4.76 2.11
CA TYR A 98 -2.98 6.00 1.38
C TYR A 98 -1.64 5.86 0.69
N ASN A 99 -1.66 5.90 -0.62
CA ASN A 99 -0.48 5.78 -1.47
C ASN A 99 -0.04 7.17 -1.93
N VAL A 100 1.26 7.41 -1.88
CA VAL A 100 1.91 8.57 -2.47
C VAL A 100 2.80 8.08 -3.59
N LEU A 101 2.33 8.21 -4.83
CA LEU A 101 3.05 7.85 -6.05
C LEU A 101 3.60 9.13 -6.69
N ALA A 102 4.82 9.10 -7.16
CA ALA A 102 5.44 10.24 -7.83
C ALA A 102 6.02 9.88 -9.19
N LEU A 103 6.22 10.88 -10.00
CA LEU A 103 7.07 10.85 -11.17
C LEU A 103 8.37 11.57 -10.82
N ASP A 104 9.51 10.94 -11.02
CA ASP A 104 10.82 11.57 -10.82
C ASP A 104 11.20 12.47 -12.02
N SER A 105 12.34 13.13 -11.95
CA SER A 105 12.86 14.01 -13.02
C SER A 105 13.23 13.26 -14.31
N GLU A 106 13.42 11.95 -14.25
CA GLU A 106 13.74 11.08 -15.39
C GLU A 106 12.49 10.47 -16.03
N GLY A 107 11.30 10.68 -15.43
CA GLY A 107 10.04 10.17 -15.90
C GLY A 107 9.68 8.76 -15.38
N HIS A 108 10.38 8.26 -14.36
CA HIS A 108 10.06 7.00 -13.74
C HIS A 108 9.05 7.20 -12.61
N LYS A 109 8.19 6.20 -12.44
CA LYS A 109 7.25 6.17 -11.32
C LYS A 109 7.93 5.60 -10.09
N ASP A 110 7.82 6.31 -8.97
CA ASP A 110 8.29 5.87 -7.66
C ASP A 110 7.17 5.96 -6.62
N LEU A 111 7.03 4.91 -5.81
CA LEU A 111 6.12 4.90 -4.68
C LEU A 111 6.83 5.49 -3.46
N LEU A 112 6.54 6.74 -3.14
CA LEU A 112 7.22 7.47 -2.06
C LEU A 112 6.83 6.98 -0.67
N GLY A 113 5.59 6.52 -0.50
CA GLY A 113 5.12 6.00 0.77
C GLY A 113 3.75 5.37 0.71
N MET A 114 3.50 4.52 1.72
CA MET A 114 2.21 3.91 2.01
C MET A 114 1.86 4.18 3.47
N TYR A 115 0.70 4.77 3.72
CA TYR A 115 0.28 5.19 5.05
C TYR A 115 -1.06 4.56 5.38
N ILE A 116 -1.26 4.18 6.63
CA ILE A 116 -2.50 3.59 7.11
C ILE A 116 -3.06 4.50 8.19
N SER A 117 -4.33 4.89 8.04
CA SER A 117 -5.03 5.68 9.04
C SER A 117 -6.44 5.14 9.26
N LYS A 118 -6.94 5.34 10.48
CA LYS A 118 -8.35 5.06 10.82
C LYS A 118 -9.26 6.18 10.35
N ASN A 119 -8.72 7.42 10.28
CA ASN A 119 -9.47 8.62 9.93
C ASN A 119 -8.68 9.39 8.89
N GLU A 120 -9.34 9.73 7.80
CA GLU A 120 -8.84 10.64 6.78
C GLU A 120 -9.23 12.07 7.16
N GLY A 121 -8.26 12.96 7.17
CA GLY A 121 -8.49 14.37 7.49
C GLY A 121 -7.27 15.22 7.19
N ALA A 122 -7.41 16.54 7.24
CA ALA A 122 -6.33 17.48 6.94
C ALA A 122 -5.07 17.22 7.78
N ASN A 123 -5.21 16.89 9.06
CA ASN A 123 -4.08 16.57 9.93
C ASN A 123 -3.32 15.30 9.51
N PHE A 124 -4.04 14.30 8.99
CA PHE A 124 -3.40 13.08 8.47
C PHE A 124 -2.53 13.43 7.26
N TRP A 125 -3.07 14.15 6.30
CA TRP A 125 -2.34 14.57 5.10
C TRP A 125 -1.17 15.50 5.43
N LEU A 126 -1.33 16.40 6.41
CA LEU A 126 -0.23 17.23 6.90
C LEU A 126 0.93 16.37 7.42
N ASN A 127 0.65 15.31 8.18
CA ASN A 127 1.68 14.38 8.65
C ASN A 127 2.37 13.64 7.49
N VAL A 128 1.61 13.20 6.48
CA VAL A 128 2.16 12.55 5.27
C VAL A 128 3.11 13.49 4.54
N LEU A 129 2.68 14.73 4.28
CA LEU A 129 3.49 15.73 3.58
C LEU A 129 4.74 16.12 4.37
N THR A 130 4.63 16.24 5.70
CA THR A 130 5.78 16.49 6.59
C THR A 130 6.76 15.33 6.60
N ASP A 131 6.28 14.07 6.52
CA ASP A 131 7.15 12.90 6.37
C ASP A 131 7.95 12.97 5.05
N LEU A 132 7.30 13.30 3.93
CA LEU A 132 7.99 13.49 2.66
C LEU A 132 9.08 14.56 2.74
N GLN A 133 8.77 15.71 3.35
CA GLN A 133 9.72 16.80 3.56
C GLN A 133 10.90 16.36 4.44
N THR A 134 10.62 15.64 5.53
CA THR A 134 11.66 15.11 6.43
C THR A 134 12.59 14.13 5.73
N ARG A 135 12.08 13.41 4.74
CA ARG A 135 12.83 12.45 3.93
C ARG A 135 13.56 13.08 2.74
N GLY A 136 13.48 14.40 2.58
CA GLY A 136 14.29 15.15 1.62
C GLY A 136 13.53 15.86 0.50
N VAL A 137 12.21 15.70 0.39
CA VAL A 137 11.42 16.41 -0.63
C VAL A 137 11.38 17.90 -0.28
N CYS A 138 11.92 18.73 -1.16
CA CYS A 138 11.92 20.17 -1.03
C CYS A 138 10.79 20.83 -1.83
N ASP A 139 10.42 20.23 -2.97
CA ASP A 139 9.41 20.80 -3.86
C ASP A 139 8.62 19.72 -4.62
N ILE A 140 7.33 20.01 -4.86
CA ILE A 140 6.41 19.24 -5.68
C ILE A 140 5.75 20.21 -6.66
N LEU A 141 5.96 20.05 -7.96
CA LEU A 141 5.41 21.00 -8.93
C LEU A 141 3.89 20.84 -9.08
N ILE A 142 3.40 19.62 -9.23
CA ILE A 142 1.98 19.30 -9.38
C ILE A 142 1.59 18.18 -8.42
N ALA A 143 0.61 18.42 -7.57
CA ALA A 143 -0.01 17.41 -6.71
C ALA A 143 -1.41 17.07 -7.22
N CYS A 144 -1.61 15.81 -7.62
CA CYS A 144 -2.90 15.28 -8.05
C CYS A 144 -3.58 14.61 -6.86
N VAL A 145 -4.74 15.14 -6.44
CA VAL A 145 -5.45 14.69 -5.24
C VAL A 145 -6.93 14.47 -5.54
N ASP A 146 -7.61 13.71 -4.68
CA ASP A 146 -9.06 13.70 -4.68
C ASP A 146 -9.62 15.05 -4.16
N GLY A 147 -10.92 15.25 -4.29
CA GLY A 147 -11.58 16.49 -3.86
C GLY A 147 -11.81 16.57 -2.35
N LEU A 148 -10.98 15.96 -1.50
CA LEU A 148 -11.14 15.98 -0.06
C LEU A 148 -10.95 17.39 0.50
N LYS A 149 -11.92 17.83 1.32
CA LYS A 149 -11.90 19.18 1.90
C LYS A 149 -10.67 19.35 2.82
N GLY A 150 -9.93 20.46 2.63
CA GLY A 150 -8.74 20.81 3.40
C GLY A 150 -7.44 20.13 2.95
N PHE A 151 -7.50 19.27 1.92
CA PHE A 151 -6.29 18.67 1.36
C PHE A 151 -5.42 19.69 0.61
N PRO A 152 -5.97 20.55 -0.26
CA PRO A 152 -5.19 21.61 -0.88
C PRO A 152 -4.50 22.53 0.13
N ASP A 153 -5.18 22.90 1.22
CA ASP A 153 -4.63 23.75 2.27
C ASP A 153 -3.45 23.06 2.99
N ALA A 154 -3.55 21.75 3.24
CA ALA A 154 -2.47 20.96 3.82
C ALA A 154 -1.23 20.92 2.89
N ILE A 155 -1.44 20.74 1.58
CA ILE A 155 -0.34 20.77 0.60
C ILE A 155 0.34 22.14 0.59
N GLN A 156 -0.41 23.21 0.46
CA GLN A 156 0.12 24.56 0.39
C GLN A 156 0.82 24.99 1.69
N SER A 157 0.46 24.40 2.84
CA SER A 157 1.15 24.69 4.11
C SER A 157 2.56 24.10 4.17
N VAL A 158 2.84 23.01 3.46
CA VAL A 158 4.15 22.32 3.44
C VAL A 158 4.93 22.63 2.16
N PHE A 159 4.23 22.68 1.03
CA PHE A 159 4.77 22.95 -0.29
C PHE A 159 3.97 24.10 -0.94
N PRO A 160 4.30 25.36 -0.61
CA PRO A 160 3.46 26.53 -0.95
C PRO A 160 3.36 26.79 -2.46
N ASP A 161 4.37 26.41 -3.24
CA ASP A 161 4.42 26.67 -4.68
C ASP A 161 3.80 25.53 -5.50
N THR A 162 3.29 24.47 -4.85
CA THR A 162 2.69 23.31 -5.53
C THR A 162 1.37 23.69 -6.20
N ILE A 163 1.22 23.33 -7.46
CA ILE A 163 -0.06 23.40 -8.18
C ILE A 163 -0.90 22.19 -7.81
N VAL A 164 -2.03 22.42 -7.14
CA VAL A 164 -2.95 21.34 -6.76
C VAL A 164 -3.93 21.07 -7.92
N GLN A 165 -3.89 19.85 -8.43
CA GLN A 165 -4.78 19.36 -9.50
C GLN A 165 -5.76 18.35 -8.93
N LEU A 166 -7.06 18.55 -9.15
CA LEU A 166 -8.05 17.56 -8.78
C LEU A 166 -8.01 16.36 -9.74
N CYS A 167 -8.06 15.15 -9.17
CA CYS A 167 -8.02 13.90 -9.92
C CYS A 167 -9.25 13.79 -10.84
N ILE A 168 -9.01 13.65 -12.13
CA ILE A 168 -10.06 13.56 -13.15
C ILE A 168 -10.95 12.33 -12.92
N PHE A 169 -10.40 11.20 -12.51
CA PHE A 169 -11.18 9.99 -12.19
C PHE A 169 -12.18 10.23 -11.07
N HIS A 170 -11.75 10.89 -9.98
CA HIS A 170 -12.65 11.25 -8.88
C HIS A 170 -13.71 12.27 -9.32
N GLN A 171 -13.36 13.22 -10.17
CA GLN A 171 -14.32 14.17 -10.74
C GLN A 171 -15.37 13.47 -11.60
N ILE A 172 -14.95 12.57 -12.50
CA ILE A 172 -15.86 11.78 -13.34
C ILE A 172 -16.77 10.92 -12.46
N ARG A 173 -16.20 10.16 -11.50
CA ARG A 173 -16.96 9.31 -10.57
C ARG A 173 -17.98 10.13 -9.78
N ASN A 174 -17.61 11.30 -9.29
CA ASN A 174 -18.51 12.20 -8.58
C ASN A 174 -19.62 12.78 -9.51
N SER A 175 -19.29 13.07 -10.76
CA SER A 175 -20.26 13.58 -11.74
C SER A 175 -21.32 12.55 -12.13
N VAL A 176 -20.91 11.27 -12.29
CA VAL A 176 -21.83 10.18 -12.66
C VAL A 176 -22.57 9.56 -11.46
N LYS A 177 -22.19 9.92 -10.23
CA LYS A 177 -22.79 9.40 -8.99
C LYS A 177 -24.31 9.57 -8.93
N TYR A 178 -24.85 10.57 -9.62
CA TYR A 178 -26.28 10.87 -9.69
C TYR A 178 -26.93 10.44 -11.01
N CYS A 179 -26.18 9.83 -11.92
CA CYS A 179 -26.72 9.22 -13.12
C CYS A 179 -27.41 7.89 -12.81
N LEU A 180 -28.40 7.51 -13.62
CA LEU A 180 -29.11 6.24 -13.50
C LEU A 180 -28.11 5.07 -13.55
N LEU A 181 -28.38 4.01 -12.76
CA LEU A 181 -27.53 2.82 -12.55
C LEU A 181 -26.89 2.20 -13.81
N TYR A 182 -27.53 2.35 -14.96
CA TYR A 182 -27.03 1.85 -16.25
C TYR A 182 -25.71 2.48 -16.72
N THR A 183 -25.36 3.67 -16.23
CA THR A 183 -24.11 4.35 -16.62
C THR A 183 -23.01 4.21 -15.60
N SER A 184 -23.30 3.76 -14.38
CA SER A 184 -22.27 3.55 -13.33
C SER A 184 -21.49 2.25 -13.54
N ASP A 185 -22.15 1.18 -14.02
CA ASP A 185 -21.51 -0.12 -14.27
C ASP A 185 -20.46 -0.05 -15.39
N ALA A 186 -20.63 0.85 -16.36
CA ALA A 186 -19.65 1.04 -17.43
C ALA A 186 -18.35 1.73 -17.00
N ALA A 187 -18.31 2.33 -15.81
CA ALA A 187 -17.11 2.98 -15.27
C ALA A 187 -16.27 2.04 -14.40
N ASP A 188 -16.89 0.99 -13.83
CA ASP A 188 -16.21 0.01 -12.96
C ASP A 188 -15.57 -1.16 -13.73
N ASP A 189 -15.99 -1.42 -14.99
CA ASP A 189 -15.48 -2.54 -15.82
C ASP A 189 -14.12 -2.24 -16.50
N LYS A 190 -13.47 -1.12 -16.24
CA LYS A 190 -12.21 -0.69 -16.90
C LYS A 190 -11.14 -0.18 -15.95
N ALA A 191 -11.14 -0.64 -14.68
CA ALA A 191 -10.08 -0.31 -13.73
C ALA A 191 -9.28 -1.54 -13.34
#